data_9cd046bfff55dc882b1bcf5d80c072ac
#
_entry.id   9cd046bfff55dc882b1bcf5d80c072ac
#
_cell.length_a   1.000
_cell.length_b   1.000
_cell.length_c   1.000
_cell.angle_alpha   90.00
_cell.angle_beta   90.00
_cell.angle_gamma   90.00
#
_symmetry.space_group_name_H-M   'P 1'
#
loop_
_entity.id
_entity.type
_entity.pdbx_description
1 polymer ?
#
loop_
_entity_poly.entity_id
_entity_poly.type
_entity_poly.pdbx_seq_one_letter_code
_entity_poly.pdbx_strand_id
1 'polypeptide(L)'
;MFEELTQQAKTAVLEIIEQTKIGRGSIFVVGCSSSTVKGENYGKASSMEIAQAIFDGIYPELKSRGIFLAAQCCEHLNRAIITEREAAEKLREPEVNVVPQPKAGGSFATITYNTLENPVAVEHIKADAGIDIGGVLIGMHLKEVAVPLVISVKNIGKAHITSARTRPKFIGGERAHYNDDMK
;
A
#
# COMPACT_ATOMS: atom_id res chain seq x y z
N MET A 1 0.89 10.16 20.64
CA MET A 1 1.53 9.05 19.89
C MET A 1 0.64 8.54 18.77
N PHE A 2 -0.57 8.00 19.00
CA PHE A 2 -1.42 7.47 17.91
C PHE A 2 -1.91 8.56 16.95
N GLU A 3 -2.37 9.71 17.43
CA GLU A 3 -2.73 10.86 16.59
C GLU A 3 -1.58 11.32 15.70
N GLU A 4 -0.36 11.30 16.21
CA GLU A 4 0.83 11.64 15.43
C GLU A 4 1.09 10.62 14.31
N LEU A 5 0.95 9.31 14.59
CA LEU A 5 1.06 8.27 13.56
C LEU A 5 0.00 8.42 12.47
N THR A 6 -1.26 8.70 12.88
CA THR A 6 -2.36 8.98 11.96
C THR A 6 -2.05 10.18 11.09
N GLN A 7 -1.55 11.27 11.67
CA GLN A 7 -1.21 12.47 10.91
C GLN A 7 -0.02 12.25 9.96
N GLN A 8 1.03 11.55 10.39
CA GLN A 8 2.16 11.20 9.54
C GLN A 8 1.72 10.34 8.35
N ALA A 9 0.90 9.31 8.61
CA ALA A 9 0.36 8.43 7.58
C ALA A 9 -0.54 9.20 6.59
N LYS A 10 -1.41 10.07 7.10
CA LYS A 10 -2.27 10.95 6.30
C LYS A 10 -1.46 11.88 5.40
N THR A 11 -0.47 12.57 5.97
CA THR A 11 0.38 13.48 5.21
C THR A 11 1.12 12.73 4.10
N ALA A 12 1.71 11.58 4.43
CA ALA A 12 2.43 10.76 3.45
C ALA A 12 1.55 10.32 2.28
N VAL A 13 0.34 9.80 2.55
CA VAL A 13 -0.55 9.34 1.48
C VAL A 13 -1.06 10.50 0.62
N LEU A 14 -1.35 11.65 1.21
CA LEU A 14 -1.79 12.84 0.47
C LEU A 14 -0.70 13.35 -0.48
N GLU A 15 0.54 13.46 -0.02
CA GLU A 15 1.67 13.86 -0.87
C GLU A 15 1.92 12.86 -2.02
N ILE A 16 1.78 11.55 -1.78
CA ILE A 16 1.90 10.54 -2.83
C ILE A 16 0.77 10.71 -3.86
N ILE A 17 -0.48 10.87 -3.42
CA ILE A 17 -1.63 11.06 -4.33
C ILE A 17 -1.42 12.31 -5.20
N GLU A 18 -0.98 13.42 -4.60
CA GLU A 18 -0.76 14.66 -5.31
C GLU A 18 0.32 14.54 -6.39
N GLN A 19 1.45 13.90 -6.06
CA GLN A 19 2.57 13.72 -6.98
C GLN A 19 2.30 12.68 -8.07
N THR A 20 1.41 11.70 -7.82
CA THR A 20 1.13 10.61 -8.76
C THR A 20 -0.05 10.88 -9.67
N LYS A 21 -0.92 11.83 -9.30
CA LYS A 21 -2.17 12.13 -9.99
C LYS A 21 -3.10 10.90 -10.14
N ILE A 22 -2.97 9.89 -9.26
CA ILE A 22 -3.88 8.75 -9.21
C ILE A 22 -5.27 9.18 -8.74
N GLY A 23 -6.30 8.49 -9.17
CA GLY A 23 -7.69 8.83 -8.88
C GLY A 23 -8.61 7.62 -8.87
N ARG A 24 -9.89 7.86 -9.10
CA ARG A 24 -10.93 6.82 -9.06
C ARG A 24 -10.54 5.57 -9.82
N GLY A 25 -10.60 4.43 -9.14
CA GLY A 25 -10.29 3.12 -9.68
C GLY A 25 -8.80 2.79 -9.73
N SER A 26 -7.90 3.69 -9.31
CA SER A 26 -6.48 3.35 -9.10
C SER A 26 -6.33 2.46 -7.88
N ILE A 27 -5.23 1.72 -7.83
CA ILE A 27 -4.90 0.81 -6.73
C ILE A 27 -3.65 1.32 -6.01
N PHE A 28 -3.75 1.45 -4.69
CA PHE A 28 -2.68 1.91 -3.82
C PHE A 28 -2.24 0.80 -2.87
N VAL A 29 -0.99 0.34 -3.00
CA VAL A 29 -0.48 -0.73 -2.14
C VAL A 29 0.16 -0.17 -0.87
N VAL A 30 -0.14 -0.79 0.27
CA VAL A 30 0.48 -0.50 1.56
C VAL A 30 1.12 -1.76 2.11
N GLY A 31 2.43 -1.72 2.30
CA GLY A 31 3.15 -2.67 3.14
C GLY A 31 3.45 -2.01 4.48
N CYS A 32 3.17 -2.67 5.60
CA CYS A 32 3.34 -2.07 6.92
C CYS A 32 3.83 -3.05 7.97
N SER A 33 4.89 -2.68 8.67
CA SER A 33 5.36 -3.36 9.87
C SER A 33 5.09 -2.52 11.11
N SER A 34 4.03 -2.80 11.86
CA SER A 34 3.73 -2.12 13.12
C SER A 34 4.83 -2.31 14.18
N SER A 35 5.61 -3.39 14.09
CA SER A 35 6.78 -3.61 14.95
C SER A 35 7.87 -2.56 14.70
N THR A 36 8.23 -2.30 13.45
CA THR A 36 9.25 -1.30 13.11
C THR A 36 8.76 0.13 13.39
N VAL A 37 7.47 0.40 13.24
CA VAL A 37 6.87 1.70 13.65
C VAL A 37 7.08 1.95 15.14
N LYS A 38 6.99 0.91 15.97
CA LYS A 38 7.30 0.97 17.39
C LYS A 38 8.81 1.09 17.68
N GLY A 39 9.65 0.68 16.74
CA GLY A 39 11.10 0.64 16.87
C GLY A 39 11.67 -0.72 17.28
N GLU A 40 10.88 -1.77 17.01
CA GLU A 40 11.24 -3.15 17.29
C GLU A 40 11.53 -3.92 15.99
N ASN A 41 12.18 -5.06 16.12
CA ASN A 41 12.42 -5.94 14.96
C ASN A 41 11.11 -6.48 14.37
N TYR A 42 11.14 -6.83 13.08
CA TYR A 42 9.99 -7.38 12.35
C TYR A 42 9.29 -8.51 13.10
N GLY A 43 7.97 -8.42 13.22
CA GLY A 43 7.12 -9.45 13.82
C GLY A 43 7.27 -9.66 15.32
N LYS A 44 8.18 -8.95 16.01
CA LYS A 44 8.44 -9.15 17.44
C LYS A 44 7.48 -8.41 18.36
N ALA A 45 6.93 -7.29 17.92
CA ALA A 45 6.04 -6.46 18.72
C ALA A 45 4.90 -5.87 17.90
N SER A 46 4.23 -6.73 17.11
CA SER A 46 3.07 -6.32 16.31
C SER A 46 1.99 -5.69 17.21
N SER A 47 1.42 -4.57 16.77
CA SER A 47 0.38 -3.83 17.49
C SER A 47 -0.79 -3.53 16.56
N MET A 48 -1.97 -3.91 17.03
CA MET A 48 -3.22 -3.59 16.34
C MET A 48 -3.54 -2.10 16.45
N GLU A 49 -3.25 -1.46 17.57
CA GLU A 49 -3.49 -0.04 17.80
C GLU A 49 -2.63 0.84 16.87
N ILE A 50 -1.35 0.49 16.69
CA ILE A 50 -0.46 1.17 15.74
C ILE A 50 -0.96 0.99 14.30
N ALA A 51 -1.34 -0.23 13.96
CA ALA A 51 -1.88 -0.52 12.63
C ALA A 51 -3.20 0.23 12.37
N GLN A 52 -4.07 0.32 13.37
CA GLN A 52 -5.32 1.10 13.30
C GLN A 52 -5.03 2.58 13.06
N ALA A 53 -4.12 3.17 13.83
CA ALA A 53 -3.76 4.58 13.68
C ALA A 53 -3.24 4.90 12.27
N ILE A 54 -2.42 4.00 11.69
CA ILE A 54 -1.92 4.16 10.32
C ILE A 54 -3.06 3.98 9.31
N PHE A 55 -3.92 2.99 9.50
CA PHE A 55 -5.08 2.74 8.65
C PHE A 55 -6.03 3.95 8.63
N ASP A 56 -6.31 4.54 9.79
CA ASP A 56 -7.17 5.71 9.94
C ASP A 56 -6.58 6.97 9.26
N GLY A 57 -5.27 7.03 9.11
CA GLY A 57 -4.60 8.08 8.35
C GLY A 57 -4.66 7.87 6.83
N ILE A 58 -4.66 6.62 6.36
CA ILE A 58 -4.55 6.29 4.94
C ILE A 58 -5.92 6.05 4.29
N TYR A 59 -6.71 5.13 4.84
CA TYR A 59 -7.90 4.62 4.17
C TYR A 59 -8.98 5.67 3.86
N PRO A 60 -9.32 6.60 4.77
CA PRO A 60 -10.31 7.64 4.47
C PRO A 60 -9.91 8.52 3.27
N GLU A 61 -8.61 8.81 3.12
CA GLU A 61 -8.10 9.62 2.04
C GLU A 61 -8.15 8.90 0.69
N LEU A 62 -7.90 7.60 0.66
CA LEU A 62 -8.06 6.76 -0.53
C LEU A 62 -9.54 6.59 -0.88
N LYS A 63 -10.38 6.22 0.09
CA LYS A 63 -11.82 5.96 -0.09
C LYS A 63 -12.55 7.19 -0.64
N SER A 64 -12.29 8.37 -0.10
CA SER A 64 -12.92 9.63 -0.55
C SER A 64 -12.62 9.97 -2.01
N ARG A 65 -11.54 9.44 -2.55
CA ARG A 65 -11.11 9.63 -3.95
C ARG A 65 -11.43 8.45 -4.87
N GLY A 66 -12.07 7.39 -4.32
CA GLY A 66 -12.36 6.16 -5.04
C GLY A 66 -11.12 5.38 -5.45
N ILE A 67 -10.04 5.48 -4.66
CA ILE A 67 -8.79 4.72 -4.83
C ILE A 67 -8.89 3.47 -3.96
N PHE A 68 -8.64 2.30 -4.53
CA PHE A 68 -8.67 1.04 -3.81
C PHE A 68 -7.40 0.86 -2.96
N LEU A 69 -7.59 0.50 -1.71
CA LEU A 69 -6.51 0.06 -0.83
C LEU A 69 -6.15 -1.40 -1.11
N ALA A 70 -4.86 -1.69 -1.22
CA ALA A 70 -4.31 -3.03 -1.29
C ALA A 70 -3.31 -3.22 -0.14
N ALA A 71 -3.73 -3.93 0.91
CA ALA A 71 -2.88 -4.18 2.09
C ALA A 71 -2.09 -5.47 1.92
N GLN A 72 -0.76 -5.35 1.93
CA GLN A 72 0.12 -6.51 1.81
C GLN A 72 0.15 -7.32 3.11
N CYS A 73 -0.03 -8.62 3.00
CA CYS A 73 0.24 -9.58 4.07
C CYS A 73 1.75 -9.86 4.21
N CYS A 74 2.14 -10.44 5.35
CA CYS A 74 3.51 -10.89 5.56
C CYS A 74 3.83 -12.18 4.78
N GLU A 75 5.10 -12.61 4.83
CA GLU A 75 5.60 -13.82 4.17
C GLU A 75 4.88 -15.10 4.62
N HIS A 76 4.33 -15.16 5.83
CA HIS A 76 3.56 -16.30 6.31
C HIS A 76 2.30 -16.57 5.48
N LEU A 77 1.76 -15.55 4.81
CA LEU A 77 0.69 -15.66 3.84
C LEU A 77 1.18 -15.37 2.40
N ASN A 78 2.45 -15.67 2.12
CA ASN A 78 3.07 -15.53 0.81
C ASN A 78 2.92 -14.13 0.19
N ARG A 79 2.86 -13.09 1.02
CA ARG A 79 2.63 -11.70 0.58
C ARG A 79 1.30 -11.50 -0.17
N ALA A 80 0.29 -12.31 0.10
CA ALA A 80 -1.06 -12.10 -0.42
C ALA A 80 -1.57 -10.69 -0.08
N ILE A 81 -2.50 -10.21 -0.86
CA ILE A 81 -3.05 -8.87 -0.75
C ILE A 81 -4.50 -8.92 -0.28
N ILE A 82 -4.83 -8.09 0.68
CA ILE A 82 -6.20 -7.82 1.09
C ILE A 82 -6.67 -6.54 0.39
N THR A 83 -7.78 -6.65 -0.33
CA THR A 83 -8.37 -5.52 -1.05
C THR A 83 -9.89 -5.66 -1.14
N GLU A 84 -10.57 -4.70 -1.77
CA GLU A 84 -11.99 -4.78 -2.06
C GLU A 84 -12.25 -5.69 -3.28
N ARG A 85 -13.36 -6.43 -3.25
CA ARG A 85 -13.79 -7.32 -4.34
C ARG A 85 -13.78 -6.63 -5.70
N GLU A 86 -14.27 -5.40 -5.78
CA GLU A 86 -14.28 -4.62 -7.02
C GLU A 86 -12.88 -4.42 -7.62
N ALA A 87 -11.86 -4.24 -6.78
CA ALA A 87 -10.47 -4.14 -7.24
C ALA A 87 -9.96 -5.47 -7.80
N ALA A 88 -10.25 -6.58 -7.14
CA ALA A 88 -9.89 -7.92 -7.62
C ALA A 88 -10.57 -8.25 -8.96
N GLU A 89 -11.86 -7.96 -9.10
CA GLU A 89 -12.61 -8.14 -10.35
C GLU A 89 -12.04 -7.28 -11.49
N LYS A 90 -11.71 -6.01 -11.20
CA LYS A 90 -11.08 -5.12 -12.17
C LYS A 90 -9.74 -5.66 -12.68
N LEU A 91 -8.94 -6.25 -11.81
CA LEU A 91 -7.67 -6.88 -12.15
C LEU A 91 -7.82 -8.27 -12.75
N ARG A 92 -9.00 -8.88 -12.65
CA ARG A 92 -9.28 -10.28 -13.00
C ARG A 92 -8.42 -11.25 -12.20
N GLU A 93 -8.12 -10.90 -10.95
CA GLU A 93 -7.38 -11.75 -10.03
C GLU A 93 -8.33 -12.66 -9.27
N PRO A 94 -8.09 -13.98 -9.26
CA PRO A 94 -8.92 -14.91 -8.51
C PRO A 94 -8.73 -14.73 -7.00
N GLU A 95 -9.83 -14.86 -6.27
CA GLU A 95 -9.77 -14.87 -4.81
C GLU A 95 -9.06 -16.13 -4.31
N VAL A 96 -8.28 -15.97 -3.25
CA VAL A 96 -7.70 -17.07 -2.48
C VAL A 96 -8.32 -17.13 -1.09
N ASN A 97 -8.45 -18.33 -0.57
CA ASN A 97 -9.08 -18.55 0.74
C ASN A 97 -8.05 -18.36 1.86
N VAL A 98 -7.93 -17.12 2.32
CA VAL A 98 -7.12 -16.78 3.50
C VAL A 98 -7.73 -15.59 4.25
N VAL A 99 -7.73 -15.67 5.57
CA VAL A 99 -8.13 -14.57 6.46
C VAL A 99 -6.90 -14.14 7.27
N PRO A 100 -6.40 -12.92 7.11
CA PRO A 100 -5.20 -12.48 7.82
C PRO A 100 -5.44 -12.40 9.33
N GLN A 101 -4.38 -12.70 10.08
CA GLN A 101 -4.33 -12.60 11.52
C GLN A 101 -3.12 -11.74 11.94
N PRO A 102 -3.11 -11.15 13.14
CA PRO A 102 -2.00 -10.29 13.57
C PRO A 102 -0.61 -10.94 13.48
N LYS A 103 -0.53 -12.27 13.65
CA LYS A 103 0.71 -13.04 13.54
C LYS A 103 0.88 -13.82 12.23
N ALA A 104 -0.13 -13.77 11.36
CA ALA A 104 -0.10 -14.40 10.03
C ALA A 104 -0.85 -13.51 9.04
N GLY A 105 -0.13 -12.66 8.34
CA GLY A 105 -0.65 -11.57 7.49
C GLY A 105 -0.26 -10.19 8.02
N GLY A 106 -0.23 -10.04 9.35
CA GLY A 106 0.16 -8.80 10.01
C GLY A 106 -1.03 -7.94 10.42
N SER A 107 -0.79 -7.04 11.37
CA SER A 107 -1.84 -6.21 11.98
C SER A 107 -2.54 -5.31 10.97
N PHE A 108 -1.81 -4.68 10.03
CA PHE A 108 -2.41 -3.78 9.03
C PHE A 108 -3.34 -4.52 8.07
N ALA A 109 -2.93 -5.67 7.54
CA ALA A 109 -3.78 -6.50 6.69
C ALA A 109 -5.03 -7.02 7.45
N THR A 110 -4.87 -7.36 8.73
CA THR A 110 -5.98 -7.78 9.60
C THR A 110 -7.00 -6.65 9.79
N ILE A 111 -6.54 -5.43 10.10
CA ILE A 111 -7.41 -4.24 10.21
C ILE A 111 -8.14 -4.00 8.87
N THR A 112 -7.41 -4.03 7.77
CA THR A 112 -7.97 -3.84 6.43
C THR A 112 -9.09 -4.85 6.15
N TYR A 113 -8.83 -6.14 6.37
CA TYR A 113 -9.83 -7.20 6.15
C TYR A 113 -11.10 -7.00 6.98
N ASN A 114 -10.94 -6.61 8.24
CA ASN A 114 -12.07 -6.42 9.16
C ASN A 114 -12.85 -5.12 8.92
N THR A 115 -12.29 -4.16 8.16
CA THR A 115 -12.89 -2.84 7.97
C THR A 115 -13.53 -2.66 6.61
N LEU A 116 -13.00 -3.28 5.57
CA LEU A 116 -13.57 -3.22 4.22
C LEU A 116 -14.96 -3.86 4.19
N GLU A 117 -15.87 -3.32 3.36
CA GLU A 117 -17.24 -3.86 3.24
C GLU A 117 -17.27 -5.23 2.57
N ASN A 118 -16.46 -5.44 1.54
CA ASN A 118 -16.35 -6.69 0.79
C ASN A 118 -14.88 -7.09 0.61
N PRO A 119 -14.19 -7.44 1.72
CA PRO A 119 -12.79 -7.80 1.67
C PRO A 119 -12.57 -9.12 0.96
N VAL A 120 -11.54 -9.17 0.14
CA VAL A 120 -11.04 -10.39 -0.50
C VAL A 120 -9.54 -10.47 -0.35
N ALA A 121 -9.00 -11.69 -0.40
CA ALA A 121 -7.57 -11.92 -0.54
C ALA A 121 -7.27 -12.38 -1.96
N VAL A 122 -6.20 -11.84 -2.56
CA VAL A 122 -5.69 -12.26 -3.87
C VAL A 122 -4.17 -12.49 -3.78
N GLU A 123 -3.61 -13.30 -4.66
CA GLU A 123 -2.16 -13.54 -4.66
C GLU A 123 -1.37 -12.37 -5.25
N HIS A 124 -1.91 -11.74 -6.29
CA HIS A 124 -1.20 -10.73 -7.07
C HIS A 124 -2.05 -9.48 -7.28
N ILE A 125 -1.37 -8.35 -7.45
CA ILE A 125 -1.96 -7.09 -7.93
C ILE A 125 -0.98 -6.36 -8.83
N LYS A 126 -1.48 -5.32 -9.48
CA LYS A 126 -0.70 -4.33 -10.22
C LYS A 126 -1.10 -2.93 -9.76
N ALA A 127 -0.48 -2.47 -8.67
CA ALA A 127 -0.78 -1.18 -8.07
C ALA A 127 -0.20 -0.01 -8.86
N ASP A 128 -0.90 1.13 -8.84
CA ASP A 128 -0.50 2.36 -9.51
C ASP A 128 0.50 3.19 -8.70
N ALA A 129 0.40 3.09 -7.38
CA ALA A 129 1.31 3.72 -6.43
C ALA A 129 1.31 2.94 -5.12
N GLY A 130 2.21 3.29 -4.20
CA GLY A 130 2.23 2.65 -2.90
C GLY A 130 3.24 3.23 -1.92
N ILE A 131 3.12 2.76 -0.69
CA ILE A 131 4.00 3.09 0.43
C ILE A 131 4.44 1.82 1.16
N ASP A 132 5.73 1.74 1.40
CA ASP A 132 6.37 0.74 2.26
C ASP A 132 6.70 1.40 3.60
N ILE A 133 6.08 0.92 4.66
CA ILE A 133 6.27 1.41 6.03
C ILE A 133 7.08 0.38 6.80
N GLY A 134 8.39 0.61 6.89
CA GLY A 134 9.31 -0.20 7.65
C GLY A 134 10.11 -1.23 6.85
N GLY A 135 10.20 -1.10 5.53
CA GLY A 135 11.07 -1.95 4.70
C GLY A 135 10.53 -3.37 4.49
N VAL A 136 9.22 -3.52 4.32
CA VAL A 136 8.56 -4.82 4.09
C VAL A 136 8.55 -5.27 2.64
N LEU A 137 9.02 -4.44 1.72
CA LEU A 137 9.15 -4.67 0.28
C LEU A 137 7.79 -4.79 -0.43
N ILE A 138 7.41 -3.76 -1.19
CA ILE A 138 6.16 -3.72 -1.96
C ILE A 138 6.37 -3.79 -3.49
N GLY A 139 7.63 -3.83 -3.95
CA GLY A 139 7.97 -3.69 -5.36
C GLY A 139 7.29 -4.70 -6.28
N MET A 140 7.08 -5.95 -5.81
CA MET A 140 6.42 -7.03 -6.56
C MET A 140 4.94 -6.73 -6.87
N HIS A 141 4.33 -5.80 -6.14
CA HIS A 141 2.92 -5.45 -6.28
C HIS A 141 2.69 -4.22 -7.16
N LEU A 142 3.74 -3.52 -7.58
CA LEU A 142 3.64 -2.34 -8.43
C LEU A 142 3.60 -2.71 -9.91
N LYS A 143 2.93 -1.89 -10.71
CA LYS A 143 3.07 -1.94 -12.16
C LYS A 143 4.51 -1.60 -12.58
N GLU A 144 4.98 -2.18 -13.67
CA GLU A 144 6.20 -1.69 -14.30
C GLU A 144 5.85 -0.41 -15.11
N VAL A 145 6.62 0.63 -14.96
CA VAL A 145 7.87 0.80 -14.24
C VAL A 145 7.61 1.51 -12.91
N ALA A 146 8.07 0.93 -11.80
CA ALA A 146 8.06 1.60 -10.51
C ALA A 146 9.12 2.71 -10.45
N VAL A 147 8.73 3.87 -9.95
CA VAL A 147 9.59 5.06 -9.82
C VAL A 147 9.51 5.54 -8.37
N PRO A 148 10.66 5.72 -7.68
CA PRO A 148 10.65 6.22 -6.31
C PRO A 148 10.11 7.65 -6.26
N LEU A 149 9.40 7.96 -5.16
CA LEU A 149 8.93 9.29 -4.85
C LEU A 149 9.67 9.86 -3.64
N VAL A 150 9.93 11.15 -3.68
CA VAL A 150 10.46 11.89 -2.53
C VAL A 150 9.32 12.70 -1.94
N ILE A 151 8.94 12.36 -0.71
CA ILE A 151 7.91 13.07 0.06
C ILE A 151 8.54 13.70 1.31
N SER A 152 7.81 14.61 1.96
CA SER A 152 8.32 15.33 3.14
C SER A 152 8.47 14.41 4.35
N VAL A 153 7.49 13.50 4.54
CA VAL A 153 7.50 12.51 5.61
C VAL A 153 8.57 11.46 5.32
N LYS A 154 9.52 11.28 6.22
CA LYS A 154 10.59 10.27 6.08
C LYS A 154 10.34 9.03 6.92
N ASN A 155 9.59 9.17 8.00
CA ASN A 155 9.27 8.09 8.92
C ASN A 155 7.81 8.18 9.36
N ILE A 156 7.21 7.03 9.66
CA ILE A 156 5.99 6.92 10.44
C ILE A 156 6.37 6.24 11.75
N GLY A 157 6.25 6.97 12.86
CA GLY A 157 6.87 6.59 14.11
C GLY A 157 8.39 6.44 13.93
N LYS A 158 8.93 5.26 14.25
CA LYS A 158 10.36 4.94 14.03
C LYS A 158 10.65 4.22 12.72
N ALA A 159 9.62 3.80 12.00
CA ALA A 159 9.78 3.11 10.71
C ALA A 159 10.14 4.09 9.60
N HIS A 160 11.24 3.83 8.91
CA HIS A 160 11.53 4.50 7.64
C HIS A 160 10.46 4.14 6.61
N ILE A 161 10.11 5.09 5.74
CA ILE A 161 9.16 4.85 4.65
C ILE A 161 9.83 5.02 3.29
N THR A 162 9.34 4.22 2.34
CA THR A 162 9.67 4.36 0.92
C THR A 162 8.37 4.45 0.14
N SER A 163 8.27 5.39 -0.77
CA SER A 163 7.08 5.57 -1.60
C SER A 163 7.42 5.46 -3.08
N ALA A 164 6.44 5.00 -3.85
CA ALA A 164 6.60 4.78 -5.28
C ALA A 164 5.35 5.17 -6.05
N ARG A 165 5.56 5.66 -7.25
CA ARG A 165 4.57 5.74 -8.32
C ARG A 165 4.92 4.76 -9.43
N THR A 166 4.05 4.62 -10.40
CA THR A 166 4.35 3.88 -11.61
C THR A 166 4.16 4.76 -12.85
N ARG A 167 4.82 4.40 -13.93
CA ARG A 167 4.63 5.01 -15.25
C ARG A 167 4.65 3.94 -16.33
N PRO A 168 4.05 4.19 -17.50
CA PRO A 168 4.15 3.28 -18.64
C PRO A 168 5.60 3.06 -19.07
N LYS A 169 5.86 1.88 -19.61
CA LYS A 169 7.16 1.55 -20.22
C LYS A 169 7.38 2.39 -21.46
N PHE A 170 8.61 2.81 -21.67
CA PHE A 170 9.05 3.33 -22.96
C PHE A 170 9.41 2.15 -23.87
N ILE A 171 8.56 1.88 -24.85
CA ILE A 171 8.74 0.75 -25.78
C ILE A 171 9.01 1.29 -27.17
N GLY A 172 10.06 0.81 -27.80
CA GLY A 172 10.45 1.19 -29.14
C GLY A 172 11.95 1.37 -29.28
N GLY A 173 12.39 1.86 -30.41
CA GLY A 173 13.78 2.11 -30.71
C GLY A 173 14.02 3.56 -31.09
N GLU A 174 15.09 3.81 -31.83
CA GLU A 174 15.57 5.12 -32.24
C GLU A 174 14.52 6.01 -32.92
N ARG A 175 13.53 5.42 -33.58
CA ARG A 175 12.46 6.15 -34.27
C ARG A 175 11.21 6.37 -33.43
N ALA A 176 11.19 5.90 -32.16
CA ALA A 176 10.03 6.03 -31.29
C ALA A 176 9.87 7.46 -30.78
N HIS A 177 8.61 7.90 -30.71
CA HIS A 177 8.20 9.12 -30.05
C HIS A 177 7.39 8.79 -28.80
N TYR A 178 7.52 9.60 -27.76
CA TYR A 178 6.88 9.36 -26.47
C TYR A 178 6.00 10.53 -26.06
N ASN A 179 4.93 10.23 -25.34
CA ASN A 179 4.07 11.24 -24.74
C ASN A 179 4.71 11.71 -23.41
N ASP A 180 5.04 12.99 -23.32
CA ASP A 180 5.70 13.59 -22.17
C ASP A 180 4.80 13.60 -20.92
N ASP A 181 3.47 13.66 -21.10
CA ASP A 181 2.51 13.64 -19.99
C ASP A 181 2.45 12.29 -19.24
N MET A 182 3.04 11.26 -19.81
CA MET A 182 3.07 9.89 -19.27
C MET A 182 4.43 9.51 -18.65
N LYS A 183 5.36 10.45 -18.51
CA LYS A 183 6.71 10.23 -17.92
C LYS A 183 6.72 10.15 -16.39
#